data_61cfb5954dfe65656c3ebf80774e206c
#
_entry.id   61cfb5954dfe65656c3ebf80774e206c
#
_cell.length_a   1.000
_cell.length_b   1.000
_cell.length_c   1.000
_cell.angle_alpha   90.00
_cell.angle_beta   90.00
_cell.angle_gamma   90.00
#
_symmetry.space_group_name_H-M   'P 1'
#
loop_
_entity.id
_entity.type
_entity.pdbx_description
1 polymer ?
#
loop_
_entity_poly.entity_id
_entity_poly.type
_entity_poly.pdbx_seq_one_letter_code
_entity_poly.pdbx_strand_id
1 'polypeptide(L)' 'MIQSFNCSDIGMKCEWSARADNLRSLMNRIAMHLEQQHDELLSFDLKQKIERSIKHA' A
#
# COMPACT_ATOMS: atom_id res chain seq x y z
N MET A 1 6.85 -1.29 15.81
CA MET A 1 7.57 -0.66 14.71
C MET A 1 6.58 -0.14 13.67
N ILE A 2 6.82 1.04 13.15
CA ILE A 2 5.91 1.63 12.17
C ILE A 2 6.28 1.15 10.77
N GLN A 3 5.29 0.72 10.02
CA GLN A 3 5.44 0.33 8.62
C GLN A 3 4.85 1.43 7.76
N SER A 4 5.52 1.76 6.66
CA SER A 4 5.07 2.81 5.76
C SER A 4 5.08 2.34 4.31
N PHE A 5 4.24 2.97 3.50
CA PHE A 5 4.08 2.62 2.10
C PHE A 5 3.78 3.87 1.28
N ASN A 6 4.44 4.00 0.13
CA ASN A 6 4.16 5.05 -0.83
C ASN A 6 3.53 4.44 -2.08
N CYS A 7 2.40 5.01 -2.51
CA CYS A 7 1.70 4.48 -3.69
C CYS A 7 2.58 4.50 -4.93
N SER A 8 3.44 5.49 -5.07
CA SER A 8 4.34 5.60 -6.22
C SER A 8 5.36 4.45 -6.30
N ASP A 9 5.59 3.75 -5.20
CA ASP A 9 6.58 2.66 -5.16
C ASP A 9 6.15 1.45 -5.98
N ILE A 10 4.86 1.32 -6.29
CA ILE A 10 4.35 0.23 -7.11
C ILE A 10 4.05 0.67 -8.55
N GLY A 11 4.62 1.80 -8.98
CA GLY A 11 4.49 2.26 -10.34
C GLY A 11 3.29 3.14 -10.61
N MET A 12 2.54 3.53 -9.59
CA MET A 12 1.41 4.43 -9.74
C MET A 12 1.87 5.88 -9.71
N LYS A 13 1.24 6.72 -10.52
CA LYS A 13 1.51 8.16 -10.49
C LYS A 13 0.67 8.79 -9.39
N CYS A 14 1.10 8.63 -8.16
CA CYS A 14 0.33 9.02 -6.99
C CYS A 14 1.27 9.42 -5.86
N GLU A 15 0.91 10.49 -5.15
CA GLU A 15 1.72 10.99 -4.03
C GLU A 15 1.22 10.49 -2.67
N TRP A 16 0.21 9.64 -2.68
CA TRP A 16 -0.37 9.11 -1.45
C TRP A 16 0.61 8.22 -0.70
N SER A 17 0.60 8.34 0.61
CA SER A 17 1.37 7.47 1.48
C SER A 17 0.56 7.16 2.73
N ALA A 18 0.94 6.07 3.40
CA ALA A 18 0.28 5.67 4.63
C ALA A 18 1.28 5.03 5.58
N ARG A 19 0.94 5.05 6.87
CA ARG A 19 1.72 4.40 7.91
C ARG A 19 0.79 3.72 8.89
N ALA A 20 1.25 2.62 9.46
CA ALA A 20 0.50 1.89 10.47
C ALA A 20 1.47 1.08 11.33
N ASP A 21 1.00 0.68 12.51
CA ASP A 21 1.82 -0.08 13.46
C ASP A 21 1.98 -1.54 13.04
N ASN A 22 1.08 -2.04 12.19
CA ASN A 22 1.16 -3.44 11.76
C ASN A 22 0.75 -3.56 10.29
N LEU A 23 1.12 -4.68 9.70
CA LEU A 23 0.90 -4.93 8.28
C LEU A 23 -0.59 -4.97 7.93
N ARG A 24 -1.40 -5.58 8.78
CA ARG A 24 -2.83 -5.73 8.51
C ARG A 24 -3.52 -4.37 8.37
N SER A 25 -3.28 -3.47 9.31
CA SER A 25 -3.85 -2.14 9.26
C SER A 25 -3.36 -1.37 8.05
N LEU A 26 -2.07 -1.49 7.74
CA LEU A 26 -1.49 -0.82 6.60
C LEU A 26 -2.08 -1.34 5.29
N MET A 27 -2.21 -2.66 5.15
CA MET A 27 -2.80 -3.26 3.95
C MET A 27 -4.25 -2.84 3.76
N ASN A 28 -5.02 -2.72 4.83
CA ASN A 28 -6.40 -2.24 4.74
C ASN A 28 -6.45 -0.82 4.18
N ARG A 29 -5.56 0.06 4.64
CA ARG A 29 -5.50 1.43 4.15
C ARG A 29 -5.11 1.47 2.67
N ILE A 30 -4.14 0.66 2.29
CA ILE A 30 -3.67 0.59 0.91
C ILE A 30 -4.78 0.06 0.00
N ALA A 31 -5.46 -1.01 0.42
CA ALA A 31 -6.54 -1.60 -0.36
C ALA A 31 -7.66 -0.59 -0.60
N MET A 32 -8.05 0.14 0.45
CA MET A 32 -9.08 1.15 0.34
C MET A 32 -8.67 2.28 -0.61
N HIS A 33 -7.43 2.72 -0.50
CA HIS A 33 -6.91 3.76 -1.39
C HIS A 33 -6.95 3.33 -2.85
N LEU A 34 -6.45 2.12 -3.13
CA LEU A 34 -6.42 1.61 -4.51
C LEU A 34 -7.82 1.46 -5.08
N GLU A 35 -8.75 0.96 -4.28
CA GLU A 35 -10.13 0.80 -4.73
C GLU A 35 -10.80 2.14 -5.03
N GLN A 36 -10.61 3.13 -4.17
CA GLN A 36 -11.30 4.42 -4.29
C GLN A 36 -10.62 5.37 -5.27
N GLN A 37 -9.30 5.36 -5.34
CA GLN A 37 -8.55 6.34 -6.13
C GLN A 37 -8.09 5.80 -7.48
N HIS A 38 -7.85 4.51 -7.58
CA HIS A 38 -7.30 3.89 -8.79
C HIS A 38 -8.23 2.83 -9.39
N ASP A 39 -9.37 2.59 -8.76
CA ASP A 39 -10.33 1.57 -9.20
C ASP A 39 -9.66 0.20 -9.37
N GLU A 40 -8.69 -0.09 -8.51
CA GLU A 40 -7.93 -1.34 -8.54
C GLU A 40 -8.29 -2.21 -7.36
N LEU A 41 -8.59 -3.48 -7.63
CA LEU A 41 -8.77 -4.45 -6.57
C LEU A 41 -7.44 -5.11 -6.24
N LEU A 42 -7.26 -5.47 -4.97
CA LEU A 42 -6.03 -6.12 -4.53
C LEU A 42 -5.99 -7.56 -5.05
N SER A 43 -5.16 -7.78 -6.08
CA SER A 43 -4.87 -9.12 -6.55
C SER A 43 -3.67 -9.69 -5.80
N PHE A 44 -3.43 -10.97 -5.95
CA PHE A 44 -2.28 -11.63 -5.30
C PHE A 44 -0.96 -10.98 -5.75
N ASP A 45 -0.80 -10.74 -7.05
CA ASP A 45 0.42 -10.13 -7.59
C ASP A 45 0.61 -8.71 -7.06
N LEU A 46 -0.46 -7.93 -7.04
CA LEU A 46 -0.39 -6.56 -6.55
C LEU A 46 -0.08 -6.54 -5.06
N LYS A 47 -0.69 -7.44 -4.31
CA LYS A 47 -0.43 -7.55 -2.89
C LYS A 47 1.05 -7.84 -2.62
N GLN A 48 1.65 -8.73 -3.39
CA GLN A 48 3.08 -9.04 -3.24
C GLN A 48 3.96 -7.84 -3.54
N LYS A 49 3.64 -7.09 -4.59
CA LYS A 49 4.38 -5.87 -4.90
C LYS A 49 4.30 -4.87 -3.75
N ILE A 50 3.12 -4.70 -3.18
CA ILE A 50 2.92 -3.80 -2.07
C ILE A 50 3.75 -4.23 -0.87
N GLU A 51 3.69 -5.52 -0.52
CA GLU A 51 4.44 -6.02 0.63
C GLU A 51 5.95 -5.82 0.47
N ARG A 52 6.46 -5.96 -0.74
CA ARG A 52 7.89 -5.74 -1.01
C ARG A 52 8.27 -4.28 -0.94
N SER A 53 7.32 -3.39 -1.15
CA SER A 53 7.57 -1.95 -1.15
C SER A 53 7.37 -1.32 0.22
N ILE A 54 6.85 -2.05 1.18
CA ILE A 54 6.62 -1.55 2.53
C ILE A 54 7.95 -1.36 3.24
N LYS A 55 8.12 -0.20 3.85
CA LYS A 55 9.32 0.13 4.60
C LYS A 55 9.06 -0.04 6.10
N HIS A 56 10.05 -0.56 6.78
CA HIS A 56 9.99 -0.76 8.22
C HIS A 56 10.92 0.23 8.90
N ALA A 57 10.36 1.01 9.80
CA ALA A 57 11.15 2.00 10.54
C ALA A 57 11.72 1.37 11.82
#